data_5e0f9eb76e46bdf9bdda33d3915feb53
#
_entry.id   5e0f9eb76e46bdf9bdda33d3915feb53
#
_cell.length_a   1.000
_cell.length_b   1.000
_cell.length_c   1.000
_cell.angle_alpha   90.00
_cell.angle_beta   90.00
_cell.angle_gamma   90.00
#
_symmetry.space_group_name_H-M   'P 1'
#
loop_
_entity.id
_entity.type
_entity.pdbx_description
1 polymer ?
#
loop_
_entity_poly.entity_id
_entity_poly.type
_entity_poly.pdbx_seq_one_letter_code
_entity_poly.pdbx_strand_id
1 'polypeptide(L)'
;GKPIRQLRHGQVHEVLGWQDLTLRKMPGLGTRVLANVDVPDMDIFAGRYGAHTLSFKAGAGLKLGGVANCLLAQALRWGVVRDHLAWAARLHRLGTWFERFGDGKSAMYIDVKGLGAEGQPLSLAVQLTALNDKGPEIPSCAAVALALKVAQGYVPEPGARPCVGEITVDEYMAAINDPANLSLAVHFSDGQG
;
A
#
# COMPACT_ATOMS: atom_id res chain seq x y z
N GLY A 1 5.83 17.00 -5.49
CA GLY A 1 6.16 16.08 -4.44
C GLY A 1 7.58 16.22 -3.95
N LYS A 2 7.82 15.75 -2.75
CA LYS A 2 9.18 15.63 -2.22
C LYS A 2 9.87 14.43 -2.88
N PRO A 3 11.23 14.41 -2.97
CA PRO A 3 11.96 13.22 -3.36
C PRO A 3 11.69 12.09 -2.36
N ILE A 4 11.51 10.88 -2.88
CA ILE A 4 11.38 9.63 -2.14
C ILE A 4 12.29 8.58 -2.76
N ARG A 5 12.65 7.54 -2.01
CA ARG A 5 13.56 6.51 -2.49
C ARG A 5 12.78 5.30 -3.03
N GLN A 6 13.26 4.75 -4.13
CA GLN A 6 12.84 3.46 -4.67
C GLN A 6 14.06 2.62 -5.01
N LEU A 7 13.93 1.30 -4.89
CA LEU A 7 14.97 0.38 -5.31
C LEU A 7 14.66 -0.13 -6.72
N ARG A 8 15.59 0.02 -7.65
CA ARG A 8 15.48 -0.49 -9.03
C ARG A 8 16.78 -1.18 -9.41
N HIS A 9 16.70 -2.46 -9.77
CA HIS A 9 17.85 -3.28 -10.17
C HIS A 9 19.03 -3.21 -9.16
N GLY A 10 18.74 -3.25 -7.87
CA GLY A 10 19.73 -3.19 -6.80
C GLY A 10 20.28 -1.79 -6.50
N GLN A 11 19.81 -0.75 -7.19
CA GLN A 11 20.25 0.63 -6.99
C GLN A 11 19.12 1.49 -6.43
N VAL A 12 19.47 2.38 -5.49
CA VAL A 12 18.53 3.35 -4.94
C VAL A 12 18.38 4.51 -5.91
N HIS A 13 17.16 4.78 -6.33
CA HIS A 13 16.80 5.91 -7.19
C HIS A 13 15.90 6.88 -6.43
N GLU A 14 16.14 8.16 -6.61
CA GLU A 14 15.21 9.20 -6.17
C GLU A 14 14.11 9.39 -7.21
N VAL A 15 12.86 9.28 -6.76
CA VAL A 15 11.67 9.56 -7.55
C VAL A 15 10.82 10.59 -6.82
N LEU A 16 9.85 11.18 -7.49
CA LEU A 16 8.99 12.18 -6.86
C LEU A 16 7.72 11.54 -6.31
N GLY A 17 7.39 11.85 -5.06
CA GLY A 17 6.13 11.47 -4.45
C GLY A 17 4.93 12.10 -5.16
N TRP A 18 3.82 11.38 -5.24
CA TRP A 18 2.59 11.73 -5.96
C TRP A 18 2.75 11.96 -7.47
N GLN A 19 3.85 11.44 -8.04
CA GLN A 19 4.12 11.45 -9.48
C GLN A 19 4.12 10.02 -10.03
N ASP A 20 4.39 9.85 -11.33
CA ASP A 20 4.42 8.57 -12.02
C ASP A 20 3.09 7.82 -11.88
N LEU A 21 2.01 8.48 -12.35
CA LEU A 21 0.66 7.94 -12.32
C LEU A 21 0.57 6.63 -13.11
N THR A 22 0.05 5.61 -12.46
CA THR A 22 -0.17 4.30 -13.06
C THR A 22 -1.64 3.93 -12.95
N LEU A 23 -2.22 3.47 -14.05
CA LEU A 23 -3.55 2.88 -14.05
C LEU A 23 -3.44 1.39 -13.73
N ARG A 24 -4.10 0.95 -12.67
CA ARG A 24 -4.18 -0.46 -12.32
C ARG A 24 -5.62 -0.93 -12.28
N LYS A 25 -5.91 -1.98 -13.04
CA LYS A 25 -7.19 -2.70 -12.96
C LYS A 25 -7.10 -3.69 -11.79
N MET A 26 -8.00 -3.55 -10.83
CA MET A 26 -8.08 -4.42 -9.65
C MET A 26 -9.37 -5.23 -9.70
N PRO A 27 -9.33 -6.55 -9.53
CA PRO A 27 -10.53 -7.37 -9.42
C PRO A 27 -11.48 -6.82 -8.35
N GLY A 28 -12.76 -6.71 -8.67
CA GLY A 28 -13.79 -6.20 -7.75
C GLY A 28 -13.82 -4.67 -7.52
N LEU A 29 -12.72 -3.94 -7.86
CA LEU A 29 -12.59 -2.50 -7.63
C LEU A 29 -12.57 -1.66 -8.93
N GLY A 30 -12.43 -2.29 -10.08
CA GLY A 30 -12.24 -1.58 -11.35
C GLY A 30 -10.84 -0.95 -11.47
N THR A 31 -10.71 0.10 -12.27
CA THR A 31 -9.42 0.76 -12.51
C THR A 31 -9.19 1.86 -11.49
N ARG A 32 -8.02 1.83 -10.84
CA ARG A 32 -7.54 2.84 -9.88
C ARG A 32 -6.33 3.59 -10.44
N VAL A 33 -6.19 4.85 -10.05
CA VAL A 33 -5.02 5.69 -10.34
C VAL A 33 -4.10 5.64 -9.13
N LEU A 34 -2.87 5.21 -9.34
CA LEU A 34 -1.85 5.07 -8.30
C LEU A 34 -0.68 5.99 -8.59
N ALA A 35 -0.06 6.52 -7.56
CA ALA A 35 1.13 7.37 -7.62
C ALA A 35 2.19 6.86 -6.64
N ASN A 36 3.44 7.26 -6.84
CA ASN A 36 4.53 6.96 -5.92
C ASN A 36 4.28 7.55 -4.54
N VAL A 37 4.43 6.74 -3.50
CA VAL A 37 4.33 7.14 -2.08
C VAL A 37 5.48 6.54 -1.31
N ASP A 38 5.96 7.24 -0.30
CA ASP A 38 6.99 6.77 0.61
C ASP A 38 6.38 5.96 1.76
N VAL A 39 7.00 4.83 2.07
CA VAL A 39 6.61 3.97 3.20
C VAL A 39 7.86 3.37 3.85
N PRO A 40 7.86 3.10 5.16
CA PRO A 40 8.99 2.50 5.87
C PRO A 40 9.45 1.14 5.32
N ASP A 41 8.55 0.39 4.70
CA ASP A 41 8.82 -0.92 4.12
C ASP A 41 9.90 -0.88 3.04
N MET A 42 10.06 0.26 2.37
CA MET A 42 11.10 0.45 1.36
C MET A 42 12.52 0.30 1.91
N ASP A 43 12.74 0.70 3.15
CA ASP A 43 14.04 0.59 3.82
C ASP A 43 14.28 -0.82 4.40
N ILE A 44 13.21 -1.56 4.69
CA ILE A 44 13.25 -2.84 5.39
C ILE A 44 13.32 -4.01 4.42
N PHE A 45 12.48 -4.01 3.39
CA PHE A 45 12.24 -5.19 2.56
C PHE A 45 13.41 -5.55 1.65
N ALA A 46 14.19 -4.55 1.21
CA ALA A 46 15.38 -4.81 0.40
C ALA A 46 16.37 -5.73 1.14
N GLY A 47 16.73 -5.39 2.38
CA GLY A 47 17.63 -6.17 3.19
C GLY A 47 17.05 -7.49 3.68
N ARG A 48 15.74 -7.49 4.05
CA ARG A 48 15.09 -8.67 4.62
C ARG A 48 14.83 -9.78 3.61
N TYR A 49 14.43 -9.42 2.39
CA TYR A 49 13.99 -10.36 1.35
C TYR A 49 14.92 -10.44 0.15
N GLY A 50 16.04 -9.71 0.17
CA GLY A 50 16.98 -9.67 -0.96
C GLY A 50 16.35 -9.11 -2.24
N ALA A 51 15.34 -8.26 -2.12
CA ALA A 51 14.63 -7.71 -3.27
C ALA A 51 15.53 -6.74 -4.03
N HIS A 52 15.66 -6.93 -5.35
CA HIS A 52 16.44 -6.04 -6.21
C HIS A 52 15.61 -4.87 -6.75
N THR A 53 14.29 -4.97 -6.71
CA THR A 53 13.40 -3.89 -7.14
C THR A 53 12.24 -3.81 -6.17
N LEU A 54 12.03 -2.61 -5.63
CA LEU A 54 10.95 -2.29 -4.71
C LEU A 54 10.33 -0.96 -5.11
N SER A 55 9.01 -0.93 -5.21
CA SER A 55 8.23 0.28 -5.42
C SER A 55 6.94 0.22 -4.63
N PHE A 56 6.52 1.33 -4.07
CA PHE A 56 5.23 1.44 -3.42
C PHE A 56 4.41 2.54 -4.09
N LYS A 57 3.15 2.23 -4.38
CA LYS A 57 2.20 3.17 -4.96
C LYS A 57 0.90 3.14 -4.18
N ALA A 58 0.32 4.31 -3.96
CA ALA A 58 -0.99 4.46 -3.37
C ALA A 58 -1.89 5.33 -4.23
N GLY A 59 -3.18 5.23 -4.04
CA GLY A 59 -4.17 6.01 -4.77
C GLY A 59 -5.38 6.36 -3.91
N ALA A 60 -6.07 7.42 -4.32
CA ALA A 60 -7.38 7.75 -3.77
C ALA A 60 -8.48 6.89 -4.40
N GLY A 61 -9.59 6.69 -3.68
CA GLY A 61 -10.73 5.92 -4.18
C GLY A 61 -11.29 6.46 -5.50
N LEU A 62 -11.29 7.78 -5.69
CA LEU A 62 -11.70 8.44 -6.92
C LEU A 62 -10.51 8.68 -7.85
N LYS A 63 -10.67 8.39 -9.15
CA LYS A 63 -9.63 8.63 -10.17
C LYS A 63 -9.20 10.10 -10.22
N LEU A 64 -10.16 11.02 -10.10
CA LEU A 64 -9.91 12.46 -10.08
C LEU A 64 -9.05 12.89 -8.88
N GLY A 65 -9.20 12.23 -7.72
CA GLY A 65 -8.38 12.49 -6.54
C GLY A 65 -6.90 12.20 -6.77
N GLY A 66 -6.57 11.11 -7.45
CA GLY A 66 -5.18 10.78 -7.80
C GLY A 66 -4.55 11.81 -8.72
N VAL A 67 -5.28 12.27 -9.75
CA VAL A 67 -4.82 13.33 -10.66
C VAL A 67 -4.68 14.66 -9.93
N ALA A 68 -5.66 15.03 -9.09
CA ALA A 68 -5.62 16.27 -8.31
C ALA A 68 -4.40 16.30 -7.36
N ASN A 69 -4.10 15.20 -6.68
CA ASN A 69 -2.93 15.07 -5.81
C ASN A 69 -1.61 15.21 -6.61
N CYS A 70 -1.55 14.64 -7.81
CA CYS A 70 -0.40 14.78 -8.69
C CYS A 70 -0.18 16.25 -9.11
N LEU A 71 -1.25 16.95 -9.52
CA LEU A 71 -1.18 18.35 -9.89
C LEU A 71 -0.81 19.25 -8.71
N LEU A 72 -1.36 18.98 -7.53
CA LEU A 72 -1.02 19.70 -6.30
C LEU A 72 0.45 19.48 -5.93
N ALA A 73 0.94 18.25 -5.99
CA ALA A 73 2.34 17.92 -5.75
C ALA A 73 3.28 18.66 -6.72
N GLN A 74 2.87 18.82 -7.98
CA GLN A 74 3.62 19.57 -8.98
C GLN A 74 3.59 21.09 -8.70
N ALA A 75 2.43 21.63 -8.33
CA ALA A 75 2.30 23.06 -7.96
C ALA A 75 3.14 23.41 -6.72
N LEU A 76 3.19 22.54 -5.73
CA LEU A 76 4.07 22.66 -4.57
C LEU A 76 5.56 22.65 -4.97
N ARG A 77 5.94 21.76 -5.88
CA ARG A 77 7.32 21.68 -6.38
C ARG A 77 7.74 22.95 -7.11
N TRP A 78 6.88 23.54 -7.91
CA TRP A 78 7.16 24.78 -8.63
C TRP A 78 7.04 26.04 -7.74
N GLY A 79 6.68 25.88 -6.46
CA GLY A 79 6.54 27.00 -5.55
C GLY A 79 5.30 27.88 -5.77
N VAL A 80 4.39 27.43 -6.66
CA VAL A 80 3.08 28.08 -6.90
C VAL A 80 2.23 28.04 -5.63
N VAL A 81 2.26 26.91 -4.92
CA VAL A 81 1.64 26.74 -3.59
C VAL A 81 2.79 26.67 -2.59
N ARG A 82 2.97 27.71 -1.79
CA ARG A 82 4.07 27.79 -0.81
C ARG A 82 3.72 27.17 0.54
N ASP A 83 2.47 27.31 0.97
CA ASP A 83 1.99 26.79 2.24
C ASP A 83 0.82 25.84 2.03
N HIS A 84 1.12 24.54 1.99
CA HIS A 84 0.09 23.50 1.85
C HIS A 84 -0.72 23.30 3.13
N LEU A 85 -0.16 23.67 4.32
CA LEU A 85 -0.88 23.55 5.59
C LEU A 85 -1.99 24.58 5.68
N ALA A 86 -1.80 25.80 5.16
CA ALA A 86 -2.86 26.80 5.07
C ALA A 86 -4.05 26.35 4.21
N TRP A 87 -3.80 25.43 3.26
CA TRP A 87 -4.82 24.86 2.40
C TRP A 87 -5.44 23.57 2.95
N ALA A 88 -4.84 22.95 3.97
CA ALA A 88 -5.25 21.64 4.47
C ALA A 88 -6.74 21.58 4.84
N ALA A 89 -7.25 22.57 5.56
CA ALA A 89 -8.66 22.63 5.96
C ALA A 89 -9.62 22.76 4.75
N ARG A 90 -9.21 23.51 3.71
CA ARG A 90 -10.00 23.66 2.49
C ARG A 90 -9.99 22.39 1.66
N LEU A 91 -8.83 21.77 1.52
CA LEU A 91 -8.65 20.49 0.79
C LEU A 91 -9.40 19.37 1.51
N HIS A 92 -9.35 19.32 2.85
CA HIS A 92 -10.12 18.35 3.62
C HIS A 92 -11.62 18.51 3.40
N ARG A 93 -12.15 19.74 3.52
CA ARG A 93 -13.57 20.02 3.29
C ARG A 93 -14.00 19.68 1.87
N LEU A 94 -13.14 19.91 0.88
CA LEU A 94 -13.41 19.53 -0.50
C LEU A 94 -13.37 18.00 -0.66
N GLY A 95 -12.40 17.32 -0.01
CA GLY A 95 -12.28 15.86 0.01
C GLY A 95 -13.54 15.20 0.57
N THR A 96 -14.02 15.64 1.74
CA THR A 96 -15.23 15.10 2.37
C THR A 96 -16.49 15.29 1.50
N TRP A 97 -16.55 16.37 0.73
CA TRP A 97 -17.65 16.55 -0.22
C TRP A 97 -17.60 15.53 -1.36
N PHE A 98 -16.39 15.12 -1.79
CA PHE A 98 -16.19 14.10 -2.83
C PHE A 98 -16.32 12.67 -2.31
N GLU A 99 -16.16 12.40 -1.02
CA GLU A 99 -16.27 11.06 -0.41
C GLU A 99 -17.62 10.39 -0.72
N ARG A 100 -18.70 11.15 -0.81
CA ARG A 100 -20.04 10.65 -1.18
C ARG A 100 -20.11 10.02 -2.59
N PHE A 101 -19.13 10.24 -3.44
CA PHE A 101 -19.02 9.62 -4.76
C PHE A 101 -18.09 8.40 -4.75
N GLY A 102 -17.54 8.05 -3.59
CA GLY A 102 -16.76 6.84 -3.40
C GLY A 102 -17.65 5.60 -3.47
N ASP A 103 -17.04 4.47 -3.81
CA ASP A 103 -17.72 3.18 -3.87
C ASP A 103 -17.53 2.35 -2.56
N GLY A 104 -16.97 2.94 -1.51
CA GLY A 104 -16.71 2.29 -0.22
C GLY A 104 -15.74 1.10 -0.32
N LYS A 105 -14.99 0.99 -1.42
CA LYS A 105 -14.11 -0.13 -1.69
C LYS A 105 -12.65 0.28 -1.61
N SER A 106 -11.86 -0.51 -0.90
CA SER A 106 -10.41 -0.35 -0.78
C SER A 106 -9.72 -1.67 -1.08
N ALA A 107 -8.46 -1.62 -1.50
CA ALA A 107 -7.63 -2.81 -1.59
C ALA A 107 -6.17 -2.48 -1.30
N MET A 108 -5.48 -3.44 -0.73
CA MET A 108 -4.03 -3.55 -0.73
C MET A 108 -3.64 -4.70 -1.67
N TYR A 109 -2.58 -4.52 -2.43
CA TYR A 109 -2.06 -5.59 -3.28
C TYR A 109 -0.53 -5.65 -3.18
N ILE A 110 -0.01 -6.82 -3.43
CA ILE A 110 1.43 -7.10 -3.48
C ILE A 110 1.67 -7.93 -4.74
N ASP A 111 2.56 -7.45 -5.60
CA ASP A 111 3.07 -8.23 -6.73
C ASP A 111 4.52 -8.61 -6.44
N VAL A 112 4.82 -9.89 -6.46
CA VAL A 112 6.17 -10.42 -6.31
C VAL A 112 6.54 -11.16 -7.59
N LYS A 113 7.70 -10.83 -8.14
CA LYS A 113 8.28 -11.53 -9.29
C LYS A 113 9.67 -12.00 -8.94
N GLY A 114 9.99 -13.24 -9.27
CA GLY A 114 11.26 -13.84 -8.93
C GLY A 114 11.47 -15.18 -9.63
N LEU A 115 12.34 -15.99 -9.05
CA LEU A 115 12.58 -17.35 -9.49
C LEU A 115 12.02 -18.32 -8.47
N GLY A 116 11.39 -19.37 -8.93
CA GLY A 116 11.00 -20.50 -8.10
C GLY A 116 12.18 -21.37 -7.68
N ALA A 117 11.93 -22.42 -6.91
CA ALA A 117 12.95 -23.31 -6.37
C ALA A 117 13.78 -24.01 -7.45
N GLU A 118 13.21 -24.24 -8.63
CA GLU A 118 13.86 -24.88 -9.79
C GLU A 118 14.44 -23.84 -10.77
N GLY A 119 14.48 -22.55 -10.39
CA GLY A 119 15.00 -21.47 -11.23
C GLY A 119 14.01 -20.96 -12.30
N GLN A 120 12.80 -21.47 -12.35
CA GLN A 120 11.76 -21.03 -13.28
C GLN A 120 11.21 -19.64 -12.86
N PRO A 121 10.83 -18.77 -13.81
CA PRO A 121 10.16 -17.52 -13.50
C PRO A 121 8.84 -17.77 -12.72
N LEU A 122 8.66 -17.08 -11.62
CA LEU A 122 7.46 -17.18 -10.80
C LEU A 122 6.92 -15.78 -10.49
N SER A 123 5.62 -15.61 -10.60
CA SER A 123 4.91 -14.40 -10.20
C SER A 123 3.81 -14.74 -9.20
N LEU A 124 3.75 -13.95 -8.14
CA LEU A 124 2.72 -14.03 -7.11
C LEU A 124 2.03 -12.69 -7.03
N ALA A 125 0.71 -12.68 -7.11
CA ALA A 125 -0.12 -11.52 -6.84
C ALA A 125 -1.05 -11.80 -5.65
N VAL A 126 -0.97 -10.96 -4.63
CA VAL A 126 -1.84 -11.02 -3.45
C VAL A 126 -2.68 -9.77 -3.42
N GLN A 127 -3.99 -9.92 -3.29
CA GLN A 127 -4.92 -8.80 -3.12
C GLN A 127 -5.78 -9.02 -1.88
N LEU A 128 -5.74 -8.04 -0.97
CA LEU A 128 -6.66 -7.94 0.14
C LEU A 128 -7.68 -6.84 -0.21
N THR A 129 -8.96 -7.20 -0.23
CA THR A 129 -10.06 -6.31 -0.60
C THR A 129 -10.91 -6.01 0.62
N ALA A 130 -11.26 -4.74 0.80
CA ALA A 130 -12.19 -4.29 1.81
C ALA A 130 -13.37 -3.56 1.14
N LEU A 131 -14.58 -3.93 1.54
CA LEU A 131 -15.84 -3.36 1.09
C LEU A 131 -16.47 -2.50 2.20
N ASN A 132 -17.50 -1.74 1.88
CA ASN A 132 -18.31 -0.99 2.83
C ASN A 132 -17.47 -0.13 3.81
N ASP A 133 -16.52 0.63 3.26
CA ASP A 133 -15.62 1.54 4.00
C ASP A 133 -14.71 0.86 5.04
N LYS A 134 -14.51 -0.46 4.94
CA LYS A 134 -13.64 -1.24 5.83
C LYS A 134 -12.14 -1.13 5.50
N GLY A 135 -11.76 -0.28 4.55
CA GLY A 135 -10.37 -0.05 4.17
C GLY A 135 -9.40 0.23 5.32
N PRO A 136 -9.76 1.07 6.31
CA PRO A 136 -8.91 1.33 7.47
C PRO A 136 -8.63 0.12 8.36
N GLU A 137 -9.42 -0.95 8.27
CA GLU A 137 -9.18 -2.19 9.00
C GLU A 137 -7.95 -2.94 8.44
N ILE A 138 -7.64 -2.80 7.14
CA ILE A 138 -6.50 -3.47 6.52
C ILE A 138 -5.19 -3.21 7.29
N PRO A 139 -4.72 -1.98 7.49
CA PRO A 139 -3.50 -1.74 8.25
C PRO A 139 -3.66 -2.02 9.75
N SER A 140 -4.85 -1.88 10.31
CA SER A 140 -5.11 -2.04 11.75
C SER A 140 -5.11 -3.49 12.21
N CYS A 141 -5.59 -4.42 11.37
CA CYS A 141 -5.70 -5.83 11.73
C CYS A 141 -4.36 -6.47 12.09
N ALA A 142 -3.26 -6.01 11.52
CA ALA A 142 -1.91 -6.49 11.89
C ALA A 142 -1.59 -6.20 13.36
N ALA A 143 -1.91 -5.00 13.85
CA ALA A 143 -1.71 -4.64 15.25
C ALA A 143 -2.65 -5.42 16.19
N VAL A 144 -3.90 -5.63 15.75
CA VAL A 144 -4.88 -6.46 16.49
C VAL A 144 -4.40 -7.90 16.59
N ALA A 145 -3.95 -8.50 15.49
CA ALA A 145 -3.42 -9.86 15.47
C ALA A 145 -2.23 -10.02 16.42
N LEU A 146 -1.30 -9.09 16.42
CA LEU A 146 -0.16 -9.11 17.33
C LEU A 146 -0.60 -8.95 18.79
N ALA A 147 -1.55 -8.05 19.09
CA ALA A 147 -2.07 -7.87 20.45
C ALA A 147 -2.76 -9.14 20.94
N LEU A 148 -3.55 -9.80 20.12
CA LEU A 148 -4.19 -11.09 20.45
C LEU A 148 -3.16 -12.18 20.70
N LYS A 149 -2.11 -12.26 19.87
CA LYS A 149 -1.02 -13.21 20.03
C LYS A 149 -0.27 -13.02 21.36
N VAL A 150 0.01 -11.76 21.73
CA VAL A 150 0.62 -11.42 23.04
C VAL A 150 -0.33 -11.80 24.19
N ALA A 151 -1.63 -11.51 24.07
CA ALA A 151 -2.62 -11.90 25.08
C ALA A 151 -2.74 -13.42 25.26
N GLN A 152 -2.40 -14.21 24.24
CA GLN A 152 -2.33 -15.66 24.25
C GLN A 152 -1.00 -16.22 24.79
N GLY A 153 -0.10 -15.36 25.25
CA GLY A 153 1.16 -15.74 25.86
C GLY A 153 2.39 -15.65 24.96
N TYR A 154 2.27 -15.13 23.73
CA TYR A 154 3.45 -14.84 22.93
C TYR A 154 4.28 -13.72 23.57
N VAL A 155 5.55 -13.98 23.79
CA VAL A 155 6.50 -12.99 24.31
C VAL A 155 7.46 -12.60 23.18
N PRO A 156 7.31 -11.40 22.60
CA PRO A 156 8.26 -10.93 21.59
C PRO A 156 9.64 -10.71 22.21
N GLU A 157 10.68 -10.81 21.39
CA GLU A 157 12.02 -10.44 21.81
C GLU A 157 12.05 -8.98 22.30
N PRO A 158 12.73 -8.69 23.41
CA PRO A 158 12.82 -7.33 23.93
C PRO A 158 13.58 -6.41 22.98
N GLY A 159 13.15 -5.15 22.90
CA GLY A 159 13.79 -4.12 22.10
C GLY A 159 12.82 -3.37 21.18
N ALA A 160 13.35 -2.40 20.45
CA ALA A 160 12.60 -1.64 19.44
C ALA A 160 13.00 -2.14 18.04
N ARG A 161 12.05 -2.69 17.30
CA ARG A 161 12.25 -3.18 15.94
C ARG A 161 10.97 -3.10 15.11
N PRO A 162 11.06 -3.12 13.79
CA PRO A 162 9.87 -3.30 12.93
C PRO A 162 9.19 -4.65 13.20
N CYS A 163 7.87 -4.66 13.27
CA CYS A 163 7.06 -5.88 13.53
C CYS A 163 6.96 -6.82 12.32
N VAL A 164 7.92 -6.80 11.42
CA VAL A 164 7.90 -7.61 10.20
C VAL A 164 8.16 -9.07 10.53
N GLY A 165 7.20 -9.94 10.20
CA GLY A 165 7.28 -11.39 10.44
C GLY A 165 6.88 -11.82 11.85
N GLU A 166 6.35 -10.92 12.67
CA GLU A 166 5.82 -11.25 14.01
C GLU A 166 4.50 -12.00 13.96
N ILE A 167 3.72 -11.82 12.91
CA ILE A 167 2.45 -12.50 12.66
C ILE A 167 2.47 -13.18 11.28
N THR A 168 1.75 -14.27 11.15
CA THR A 168 1.49 -14.94 9.89
C THR A 168 0.27 -14.35 9.18
N VAL A 169 0.09 -14.69 7.90
CA VAL A 169 -1.11 -14.31 7.15
C VAL A 169 -2.37 -14.94 7.77
N ASP A 170 -2.27 -16.17 8.27
CA ASP A 170 -3.40 -16.85 8.91
C ASP A 170 -3.80 -16.17 10.23
N GLU A 171 -2.82 -15.79 11.06
CA GLU A 171 -3.08 -15.00 12.28
C GLU A 171 -3.69 -13.63 11.96
N TYR A 172 -3.22 -12.98 10.89
CA TYR A 172 -3.80 -11.74 10.39
C TYR A 172 -5.26 -11.94 9.94
N MET A 173 -5.52 -12.96 9.12
CA MET A 173 -6.86 -13.25 8.63
C MET A 173 -7.81 -13.66 9.75
N ALA A 174 -7.33 -14.39 10.77
CA ALA A 174 -8.11 -14.75 11.95
C ALA A 174 -8.48 -13.53 12.81
N ALA A 175 -7.65 -12.48 12.81
CA ALA A 175 -7.96 -11.23 13.51
C ALA A 175 -8.99 -10.36 12.79
N ILE A 176 -9.26 -10.63 11.51
CA ILE A 176 -10.33 -9.99 10.75
C ILE A 176 -11.67 -10.50 11.24
N ASN A 177 -12.42 -9.66 11.95
CA ASN A 177 -13.72 -10.02 12.51
C ASN A 177 -14.90 -9.77 11.56
N ASP A 178 -14.62 -9.53 10.28
CA ASP A 178 -15.64 -9.24 9.26
C ASP A 178 -15.29 -9.86 7.89
N PRO A 179 -15.32 -11.21 7.78
CA PRO A 179 -14.95 -11.91 6.55
C PRO A 179 -15.92 -11.65 5.39
N ALA A 180 -17.09 -11.09 5.66
CA ALA A 180 -18.04 -10.70 4.61
C ALA A 180 -17.57 -9.46 3.85
N ASN A 181 -16.81 -8.57 4.49
CA ASN A 181 -16.33 -7.32 3.92
C ASN A 181 -14.81 -7.29 3.67
N LEU A 182 -14.04 -8.21 4.23
CA LEU A 182 -12.60 -8.32 3.97
C LEU A 182 -12.28 -9.70 3.41
N SER A 183 -11.63 -9.72 2.25
CA SER A 183 -11.27 -10.97 1.56
C SER A 183 -9.85 -10.91 1.02
N LEU A 184 -9.13 -12.04 1.15
CA LEU A 184 -7.79 -12.24 0.61
C LEU A 184 -7.87 -13.14 -0.62
N ALA A 185 -7.27 -12.69 -1.72
CA ALA A 185 -7.09 -13.47 -2.92
C ALA A 185 -5.59 -13.62 -3.24
N VAL A 186 -5.15 -14.82 -3.55
CA VAL A 186 -3.77 -15.14 -3.90
C VAL A 186 -3.77 -15.79 -5.27
N HIS A 187 -2.99 -15.23 -6.19
CA HIS A 187 -2.88 -15.73 -7.56
C HIS A 187 -1.41 -16.01 -7.86
N PHE A 188 -1.14 -17.23 -8.29
CA PHE A 188 0.16 -17.62 -8.82
C PHE A 188 0.07 -17.64 -10.35
N SER A 189 1.13 -17.23 -11.02
CA SER A 189 1.30 -17.38 -12.45
C SER A 189 2.74 -17.75 -12.78
N ASP A 190 2.90 -18.61 -13.77
CA ASP A 190 4.19 -19.11 -14.24
C ASP A 190 4.90 -18.08 -15.13
N GLY A 191 4.99 -16.86 -14.68
CA GLY A 191 5.87 -15.81 -15.22
C GLY A 191 5.79 -15.51 -16.73
N GLN A 192 4.85 -16.09 -17.47
CA GLN A 192 4.61 -15.80 -18.88
C GLN A 192 3.52 -14.72 -18.99
N GLY A 193 3.95 -13.44 -19.00
CA GLY A 193 3.07 -12.32 -19.17
C GLY A 193 3.85 -11.01 -19.30
#